data_d7c28b6b91dda8d1752a757b6971a382
#
_entry.id   d7c28b6b91dda8d1752a757b6971a382
#
_cell.length_a   1.000
_cell.length_b   1.000
_cell.length_c   1.000
_cell.angle_alpha   90.00
_cell.angle_beta   90.00
_cell.angle_gamma   90.00
#
_symmetry.space_group_name_H-M   'P 1'
#
loop_
_entity.id
_entity.type
_entity.pdbx_description
1 polymer ?
#
loop_
_entity_poly.entity_id
_entity_poly.type
_entity_poly.pdbx_seq_one_letter_code
_entity_poly.pdbx_strand_id
1 'polypeptide(L)'
;MEQSIHGGQIINTSHVENFPGFDNIAGFEFATALYDQAVKFGAEFVYEKVTGIENADGFKRVLTANGHYDAKAVIIATGARPRPIGVGGEEKFVGRGISFCATCDGAFYKGKTVAVIGGGNTALDDAVVLSQLAEKFTLFIAGRNSVPKNSW
;
A
#
# COMPACT_ATOMS: atom_id res chain seq x y z
N MET A 1 14.59 0.55 8.16
CA MET A 1 14.75 1.70 7.24
C MET A 1 13.42 1.96 6.56
N GLU A 2 13.06 3.21 6.39
CA GLU A 2 11.81 3.66 5.79
C GLU A 2 12.11 4.81 4.81
N GLN A 3 11.39 4.88 3.69
CA GLN A 3 11.66 5.90 2.68
C GLN A 3 11.11 7.28 3.06
N SER A 4 9.95 7.34 3.72
CA SER A 4 9.27 8.59 4.02
C SER A 4 8.66 8.62 5.43
N ILE A 5 7.52 7.97 5.64
CA ILE A 5 6.82 7.92 6.94
C ILE A 5 6.58 6.46 7.31
N HIS A 6 6.74 6.13 8.60
CA HIS A 6 6.45 4.78 9.08
C HIS A 6 4.95 4.45 8.98
N GLY A 7 4.64 3.15 8.83
CA GLY A 7 3.27 2.64 8.78
C GLY A 7 2.80 2.26 7.37
N GLY A 8 3.41 2.79 6.30
CA GLY A 8 3.03 2.43 4.93
C GLY A 8 1.55 2.67 4.65
N GLN A 9 0.87 1.73 3.98
CA GLN A 9 -0.53 1.92 3.57
C GLN A 9 -1.54 1.95 4.72
N ILE A 10 -1.23 1.34 5.87
CA ILE A 10 -2.18 1.26 7.00
C ILE A 10 -2.56 2.63 7.54
N ILE A 11 -1.68 3.64 7.41
CA ILE A 11 -1.96 5.00 7.90
C ILE A 11 -3.17 5.66 7.23
N ASN A 12 -3.55 5.19 6.04
CA ASN A 12 -4.70 5.69 5.29
C ASN A 12 -6.01 5.01 5.69
N THR A 13 -5.96 3.97 6.53
CA THR A 13 -7.13 3.23 6.98
C THR A 13 -7.78 3.96 8.14
N SER A 14 -9.05 4.33 8.00
CA SER A 14 -9.80 5.03 9.06
C SER A 14 -10.06 4.14 10.27
N HIS A 15 -10.32 2.84 10.06
CA HIS A 15 -10.71 1.88 11.08
C HIS A 15 -10.02 0.53 10.86
N VAL A 16 -9.25 0.09 11.83
CA VAL A 16 -8.66 -1.25 11.91
C VAL A 16 -9.40 -2.00 13.02
N GLU A 17 -10.21 -3.00 12.65
CA GLU A 17 -11.10 -3.76 13.54
C GLU A 17 -10.72 -5.24 13.63
N ASN A 18 -9.74 -5.66 12.84
CA ASN A 18 -9.32 -7.06 12.72
C ASN A 18 -7.94 -7.34 13.29
N PHE A 19 -7.40 -6.44 14.12
CA PHE A 19 -6.13 -6.68 14.81
C PHE A 19 -6.39 -6.97 16.30
N PRO A 20 -5.98 -8.15 16.82
CA PRO A 20 -6.22 -8.52 18.22
C PRO A 20 -5.65 -7.50 19.20
N GLY A 21 -6.45 -7.11 20.18
CA GLY A 21 -6.08 -6.13 21.22
C GLY A 21 -6.67 -4.74 21.01
N PHE A 22 -7.33 -4.50 19.88
CA PHE A 22 -8.09 -3.26 19.64
C PHE A 22 -9.47 -3.62 19.07
N ASP A 23 -10.52 -3.08 19.64
CA ASP A 23 -11.88 -3.19 19.06
C ASP A 23 -11.98 -2.35 17.79
N ASN A 24 -11.36 -1.17 17.79
CA ASN A 24 -11.23 -0.26 16.66
C ASN A 24 -10.11 0.73 16.95
N ILE A 25 -9.23 0.95 15.97
CA ILE A 25 -8.15 1.93 16.05
C ILE A 25 -7.91 2.55 14.67
N ALA A 26 -7.64 3.85 14.60
CA ALA A 26 -7.25 4.48 13.35
C ALA A 26 -5.88 3.97 12.90
N GLY A 27 -5.70 3.74 11.59
CA GLY A 27 -4.46 3.18 11.06
C GLY A 27 -3.23 4.01 11.38
N PHE A 28 -3.35 5.35 11.43
CA PHE A 28 -2.25 6.22 11.85
C PHE A 28 -1.87 6.01 13.32
N GLU A 29 -2.85 5.93 14.22
CA GLU A 29 -2.62 5.67 15.64
C GLU A 29 -2.00 4.29 15.86
N PHE A 30 -2.51 3.29 15.14
CA PHE A 30 -1.95 1.94 15.15
C PHE A 30 -0.48 1.90 14.71
N ALA A 31 -0.17 2.54 13.58
CA ALA A 31 1.21 2.62 13.07
C ALA A 31 2.14 3.35 14.06
N THR A 32 1.66 4.42 14.68
CA THR A 32 2.41 5.17 15.70
C THR A 32 2.67 4.30 16.93
N ALA A 33 1.68 3.57 17.43
CA ALA A 33 1.85 2.67 18.58
C ALA A 33 2.89 1.57 18.30
N LEU A 34 2.90 1.01 17.08
CA LEU A 34 3.91 0.03 16.66
C LEU A 34 5.30 0.65 16.56
N TYR A 35 5.40 1.86 16.02
CA TYR A 35 6.66 2.60 15.94
C TYR A 35 7.23 2.86 17.34
N ASP A 36 6.44 3.42 18.25
CA ASP A 36 6.84 3.72 19.62
C ASP A 36 7.28 2.48 20.38
N GLN A 37 6.57 1.36 20.19
CA GLN A 37 6.94 0.08 20.79
C GLN A 37 8.29 -0.42 20.26
N ALA A 38 8.52 -0.33 18.94
CA ALA A 38 9.79 -0.74 18.34
C ALA A 38 10.97 0.10 18.87
N VAL A 39 10.80 1.43 18.95
CA VAL A 39 11.80 2.35 19.53
C VAL A 39 12.06 2.01 20.98
N LYS A 40 11.02 1.74 21.77
CA LYS A 40 11.14 1.33 23.18
C LYS A 40 11.98 0.06 23.35
N PHE A 41 11.93 -0.85 22.40
CA PHE A 41 12.74 -2.06 22.37
C PHE A 41 14.13 -1.88 21.73
N GLY A 42 14.53 -0.65 21.42
CA GLY A 42 15.85 -0.33 20.92
C GLY A 42 16.02 -0.38 19.41
N ALA A 43 14.92 -0.42 18.65
CA ALA A 43 15.02 -0.32 17.20
C ALA A 43 15.41 1.10 16.77
N GLU A 44 16.38 1.20 15.88
CA GLU A 44 16.78 2.46 15.25
C GLU A 44 16.04 2.64 13.94
N PHE A 45 15.45 3.81 13.74
CA PHE A 45 14.77 4.17 12.50
C PHE A 45 15.63 5.10 11.65
N VAL A 46 15.85 4.69 10.40
CA VAL A 46 16.57 5.47 9.40
C VAL A 46 15.61 5.77 8.26
N TYR A 47 15.42 7.06 7.96
CA TYR A 47 14.54 7.53 6.88
C TYR A 47 15.36 7.77 5.61
N GLU A 48 15.65 6.69 4.90
CA GLU A 48 16.40 6.70 3.66
C GLU A 48 15.83 5.69 2.66
N LYS A 49 15.87 6.07 1.39
CA LYS A 49 15.50 5.15 0.32
C LYS A 49 16.60 4.12 0.09
N VAL A 50 16.27 2.85 0.25
CA VAL A 50 17.15 1.74 -0.15
C VAL A 50 17.17 1.65 -1.67
N THR A 51 18.37 1.63 -2.24
CA THR A 51 18.62 1.57 -3.69
C THR A 51 19.13 0.20 -4.15
N GLY A 52 19.64 -0.61 -3.23
CA GLY A 52 20.12 -1.95 -3.54
C GLY A 52 20.53 -2.73 -2.30
N ILE A 53 20.75 -4.02 -2.49
CA ILE A 53 21.32 -4.93 -1.48
C ILE A 53 22.41 -5.76 -2.17
N GLU A 54 23.58 -5.80 -1.56
CA GLU A 54 24.71 -6.60 -2.01
C GLU A 54 25.03 -7.71 -1.00
N ASN A 55 25.45 -8.85 -1.50
CA ASN A 55 26.03 -9.91 -0.68
C ASN A 55 27.52 -9.65 -0.53
N ALA A 56 27.98 -9.51 0.69
CA ALA A 56 29.39 -9.48 1.03
C ALA A 56 29.78 -10.73 1.83
N ASP A 57 31.08 -10.93 2.03
CA ASP A 57 31.55 -12.10 2.78
C ASP A 57 31.11 -12.01 4.26
N GLY A 58 30.18 -12.88 4.63
CA GLY A 58 29.64 -12.97 5.98
C GLY A 58 28.58 -11.93 6.38
N PHE A 59 28.21 -10.98 5.52
CA PHE A 59 27.17 -9.97 5.80
C PHE A 59 26.42 -9.51 4.55
N LYS A 60 25.38 -8.69 4.76
CA LYS A 60 24.59 -8.03 3.72
C LYS A 60 24.85 -6.53 3.77
N ARG A 61 25.09 -5.91 2.64
CA ARG A 61 25.25 -4.46 2.50
C ARG A 61 24.01 -3.86 1.88
N VAL A 62 23.32 -2.99 2.64
CA VAL A 62 22.15 -2.25 2.18
C VAL A 62 22.62 -0.89 1.68
N LEU A 63 22.37 -0.60 0.41
CA LEU A 63 22.78 0.64 -0.25
C LEU A 63 21.68 1.70 -0.16
N THR A 64 22.08 2.94 0.09
CA THR A 64 21.21 4.13 0.04
C THR A 64 21.85 5.24 -0.78
N ALA A 65 21.15 6.37 -0.97
CA ALA A 65 21.74 7.53 -1.63
C ALA A 65 22.85 8.20 -0.80
N ASN A 66 22.83 8.03 0.53
CA ASN A 66 23.76 8.68 1.45
C ASN A 66 24.91 7.79 1.91
N GLY A 67 24.92 6.51 1.51
CA GLY A 67 25.96 5.56 1.91
C GLY A 67 25.45 4.12 1.95
N HIS A 68 25.94 3.36 2.93
CA HIS A 68 25.54 1.96 3.11
C HIS A 68 25.45 1.57 4.58
N TYR A 69 24.74 0.48 4.84
CA TYR A 69 24.59 -0.15 6.16
C TYR A 69 24.89 -1.63 6.03
N ASP A 70 25.77 -2.13 6.87
CA ASP A 70 26.16 -3.53 6.90
C ASP A 70 25.37 -4.26 7.99
N ALA A 71 24.79 -5.42 7.66
CA ALA A 71 23.96 -6.21 8.57
C ALA A 71 24.20 -7.71 8.38
N LYS A 72 24.09 -8.49 9.45
CA LYS A 72 24.18 -9.95 9.39
C LYS A 72 23.00 -10.56 8.63
N ALA A 73 21.82 -9.95 8.74
CA ALA A 73 20.60 -10.37 8.06
C ALA A 73 19.76 -9.15 7.66
N VAL A 74 18.98 -9.27 6.60
CA VAL A 74 18.05 -8.24 6.11
C VAL A 74 16.67 -8.86 5.97
N ILE A 75 15.65 -8.19 6.50
CA ILE A 75 14.25 -8.50 6.29
C ILE A 75 13.71 -7.53 5.25
N ILE A 76 13.22 -8.06 4.13
CA ILE A 76 12.59 -7.27 3.07
C ILE A 76 11.10 -7.15 3.38
N ALA A 77 10.68 -5.99 3.85
CA ALA A 77 9.30 -5.68 4.23
C ALA A 77 8.86 -4.35 3.60
N THR A 78 9.02 -4.25 2.27
CA THR A 78 8.85 -3.01 1.51
C THR A 78 7.39 -2.61 1.24
N GLY A 79 6.45 -3.42 1.71
CA GLY A 79 5.04 -3.21 1.49
C GLY A 79 4.62 -3.40 0.03
N ALA A 80 3.47 -2.82 -0.31
CA ALA A 80 2.93 -2.85 -1.67
C ALA A 80 2.41 -1.45 -2.06
N ARG A 81 2.32 -1.21 -3.36
CA ARG A 81 1.66 -0.01 -3.91
C ARG A 81 0.63 -0.44 -4.93
N PRO A 82 -0.51 0.26 -5.01
CA PRO A 82 -1.46 0.05 -6.09
C PRO A 82 -0.76 0.16 -7.45
N ARG A 83 -1.13 -0.72 -8.37
CA ARG A 83 -0.63 -0.66 -9.74
C ARG A 83 -1.46 0.35 -10.51
N PRO A 84 -0.87 1.38 -11.12
CA PRO A 84 -1.61 2.29 -11.99
C PRO A 84 -2.10 1.55 -13.24
N ILE A 85 -3.18 2.06 -13.83
CA ILE A 85 -3.75 1.53 -15.08
C ILE A 85 -2.84 1.90 -16.26
N GLY A 86 -2.10 3.02 -16.13
CA GLY A 86 -1.20 3.53 -17.16
C GLY A 86 -1.90 4.38 -18.21
N VAL A 87 -3.04 4.95 -17.90
CA VAL A 87 -3.74 5.88 -18.80
C VAL A 87 -3.25 7.32 -18.60
N GLY A 88 -3.27 8.10 -19.69
CA GLY A 88 -2.81 9.49 -19.63
C GLY A 88 -3.59 10.33 -18.62
N GLY A 89 -2.88 11.01 -17.71
CA GLY A 89 -3.46 11.89 -16.70
C GLY A 89 -3.97 11.19 -15.45
N GLU A 90 -3.77 9.90 -15.32
CA GLU A 90 -4.23 9.10 -14.16
C GLU A 90 -3.83 9.75 -12.83
N GLU A 91 -2.58 10.18 -12.70
CA GLU A 91 -2.05 10.79 -11.48
C GLU A 91 -2.78 12.08 -11.06
N LYS A 92 -3.42 12.79 -12.01
CA LYS A 92 -4.18 14.02 -11.73
C LYS A 92 -5.55 13.72 -11.12
N PHE A 93 -6.06 12.51 -11.36
CA PHE A 93 -7.40 12.10 -10.93
C PHE A 93 -7.38 11.21 -9.68
N VAL A 94 -6.22 10.77 -9.21
CA VAL A 94 -6.12 10.04 -7.93
C VAL A 94 -6.64 10.93 -6.80
N GLY A 95 -7.62 10.43 -6.03
CA GLY A 95 -8.37 11.19 -5.03
C GLY A 95 -9.40 12.17 -5.60
N ARG A 96 -9.56 12.25 -6.93
CA ARG A 96 -10.50 13.16 -7.63
C ARG A 96 -11.30 12.45 -8.72
N GLY A 97 -11.57 11.18 -8.53
CA GLY A 97 -12.30 10.34 -9.49
C GLY A 97 -11.65 8.98 -9.74
N ILE A 98 -10.37 8.82 -9.41
CA ILE A 98 -9.68 7.54 -9.35
C ILE A 98 -9.34 7.22 -7.90
N SER A 99 -9.69 6.01 -7.48
CA SER A 99 -9.34 5.44 -6.17
C SER A 99 -8.81 4.02 -6.36
N PHE A 100 -7.97 3.59 -5.42
CA PHE A 100 -7.44 2.23 -5.34
C PHE A 100 -7.99 1.46 -4.13
N CYS A 101 -9.00 1.99 -3.44
CA CYS A 101 -9.54 1.39 -2.23
C CYS A 101 -11.03 1.78 -2.08
N ALA A 102 -11.93 0.90 -2.42
CA ALA A 102 -13.37 1.17 -2.30
C ALA A 102 -13.82 1.26 -0.83
N THR A 103 -13.21 0.52 0.07
CA THR A 103 -13.51 0.60 1.51
C THR A 103 -13.07 1.94 2.12
N CYS A 104 -12.00 2.56 1.58
CA CYS A 104 -11.50 3.85 2.05
C CYS A 104 -12.35 5.01 1.49
N ASP A 105 -12.59 5.00 0.18
CA ASP A 105 -13.09 6.14 -0.58
C ASP A 105 -14.52 5.94 -1.10
N GLY A 106 -15.07 4.74 -0.99
CA GLY A 106 -16.35 4.36 -1.62
C GLY A 106 -17.53 5.26 -1.24
N ALA A 107 -17.53 5.81 -0.01
CA ALA A 107 -18.55 6.73 0.46
C ALA A 107 -18.65 8.00 -0.42
N PHE A 108 -17.55 8.46 -1.01
CA PHE A 108 -17.52 9.63 -1.93
C PHE A 108 -18.21 9.35 -3.27
N TYR A 109 -18.41 8.07 -3.59
CA TYR A 109 -19.03 7.61 -4.83
C TYR A 109 -20.45 7.11 -4.66
N LYS A 110 -21.06 7.30 -3.47
CA LYS A 110 -22.45 6.95 -3.21
C LYS A 110 -23.39 7.64 -4.22
N GLY A 111 -24.26 6.84 -4.86
CA GLY A 111 -25.21 7.32 -5.86
C GLY A 111 -24.57 7.75 -7.19
N LYS A 112 -23.30 7.43 -7.44
CA LYS A 112 -22.61 7.75 -8.70
C LYS A 112 -22.44 6.50 -9.56
N THR A 113 -22.23 6.71 -10.87
CA THR A 113 -21.79 5.65 -11.78
C THR A 113 -20.27 5.49 -11.67
N VAL A 114 -19.81 4.27 -11.41
CA VAL A 114 -18.40 3.96 -11.23
C VAL A 114 -17.95 2.80 -12.13
N ALA A 115 -16.66 2.77 -12.43
CA ALA A 115 -16.01 1.68 -13.12
C ALA A 115 -14.96 1.04 -12.19
N VAL A 116 -14.99 -0.28 -12.05
CA VAL A 116 -13.95 -1.05 -11.36
C VAL A 116 -13.06 -1.70 -12.42
N ILE A 117 -11.76 -1.48 -12.34
CA ILE A 117 -10.79 -2.02 -13.30
C ILE A 117 -9.87 -2.99 -12.61
N GLY A 118 -9.97 -4.26 -12.97
CA GLY A 118 -9.18 -5.34 -12.38
C GLY A 118 -9.92 -6.67 -12.38
N GLY A 119 -9.21 -7.75 -12.14
CA GLY A 119 -9.78 -9.12 -12.10
C GLY A 119 -9.19 -9.96 -10.96
N GLY A 120 -8.44 -9.36 -10.04
CA GLY A 120 -7.94 -10.00 -8.83
C GLY A 120 -8.92 -9.86 -7.65
N ASN A 121 -8.59 -10.51 -6.53
CA ASN A 121 -9.44 -10.50 -5.33
C ASN A 121 -9.81 -9.07 -4.89
N THR A 122 -8.84 -8.17 -4.81
CA THR A 122 -9.08 -6.76 -4.45
C THR A 122 -10.15 -6.10 -5.31
N ALA A 123 -10.11 -6.30 -6.64
CA ALA A 123 -11.10 -5.69 -7.53
C ALA A 123 -12.50 -6.28 -7.33
N LEU A 124 -12.58 -7.56 -6.97
CA LEU A 124 -13.86 -8.22 -6.65
C LEU A 124 -14.40 -7.75 -5.30
N ASP A 125 -13.55 -7.65 -4.28
CA ASP A 125 -13.93 -7.14 -2.97
C ASP A 125 -14.41 -5.68 -3.06
N ASP A 126 -13.66 -4.83 -3.79
CA ASP A 126 -14.04 -3.45 -4.06
C ASP A 126 -15.36 -3.35 -4.85
N ALA A 127 -15.59 -4.25 -5.82
CA ALA A 127 -16.85 -4.30 -6.56
C ALA A 127 -18.03 -4.65 -5.66
N VAL A 128 -17.87 -5.55 -4.70
CA VAL A 128 -18.90 -5.89 -3.70
C VAL A 128 -19.26 -4.67 -2.86
N VAL A 129 -18.27 -3.93 -2.35
CA VAL A 129 -18.49 -2.70 -1.57
C VAL A 129 -19.22 -1.65 -2.42
N LEU A 130 -18.76 -1.40 -3.64
CA LEU A 130 -19.34 -0.40 -4.54
C LEU A 130 -20.73 -0.78 -5.03
N SER A 131 -21.06 -2.07 -5.12
CA SER A 131 -22.42 -2.51 -5.47
C SER A 131 -23.48 -2.06 -4.48
N GLN A 132 -23.09 -1.79 -3.24
CA GLN A 132 -23.98 -1.29 -2.17
C GLN A 132 -24.06 0.24 -2.10
N LEU A 133 -23.09 0.92 -2.69
CA LEU A 133 -22.93 2.38 -2.58
C LEU A 133 -23.28 3.12 -3.86
N ALA A 134 -22.81 2.61 -4.99
CA ALA A 134 -22.94 3.25 -6.29
C ALA A 134 -24.35 3.06 -6.87
N GLU A 135 -24.84 4.02 -7.64
CA GLU A 135 -26.07 3.86 -8.44
C GLU A 135 -25.89 2.80 -9.53
N LYS A 136 -24.72 2.80 -10.16
CA LYS A 136 -24.34 1.86 -11.20
C LYS A 136 -22.84 1.60 -11.16
N PHE A 137 -22.43 0.36 -11.29
CA PHE A 137 -21.03 0.04 -11.48
C PHE A 137 -20.81 -0.91 -12.67
N THR A 138 -19.61 -0.81 -13.27
CA THR A 138 -19.19 -1.70 -14.35
C THR A 138 -17.82 -2.27 -13.98
N LEU A 139 -17.68 -3.59 -14.01
CA LEU A 139 -16.42 -4.27 -13.77
C LEU A 139 -15.72 -4.58 -15.09
N PHE A 140 -14.53 -4.02 -15.28
CA PHE A 140 -13.66 -4.31 -16.43
C PHE A 140 -12.57 -5.30 -16.00
N ILE A 141 -12.64 -6.52 -16.53
CA ILE A 141 -11.64 -7.54 -16.27
C ILE A 141 -10.67 -7.58 -17.45
N ALA A 142 -9.41 -7.19 -17.22
CA ALA A 142 -8.38 -7.32 -18.23
C ALA A 142 -8.08 -8.81 -18.48
N GLY A 143 -8.10 -9.23 -19.76
CA GLY A 143 -7.73 -10.59 -20.13
C GLY A 143 -6.25 -10.89 -19.81
N ARG A 144 -5.90 -12.18 -19.66
CA ARG A 144 -4.52 -12.64 -19.32
C ARG A 144 -3.43 -12.14 -20.28
N ASN A 145 -3.79 -11.67 -21.46
CA ASN A 145 -2.86 -11.20 -22.50
C ASN A 145 -2.53 -9.72 -22.44
N SER A 146 -3.12 -8.95 -21.52
CA SER A 146 -2.94 -7.49 -21.40
C SER A 146 -1.94 -7.06 -20.33
N VAL A 147 -1.33 -8.00 -19.62
CA VAL A 147 -0.27 -7.69 -18.64
C VAL A 147 1.09 -7.88 -19.31
N PRO A 148 1.92 -6.84 -19.46
CA PRO A 148 3.29 -6.99 -19.94
C PRO A 148 4.06 -7.99 -19.09
N LYS A 149 4.75 -8.94 -19.71
CA LYS A 149 5.51 -10.01 -19.04
C LYS A 149 6.69 -9.52 -18.17
N ASN A 150 7.00 -8.23 -18.18
CA ASN A 150 8.19 -7.64 -17.53
C ASN A 150 7.86 -6.71 -16.35
N SER A 151 6.75 -6.92 -15.65
CA SER A 151 6.31 -6.04 -14.54
C SER A 151 6.33 -6.73 -13.17
N TRP A 152 7.37 -7.51 -12.88
CA TRP A 152 7.66 -8.06 -11.55
C TRP A 152 8.95 -7.46 -11.00
#